data_0c521a741e7fdd061c10e5f578eb4117
#
_entry.id   0c521a741e7fdd061c10e5f578eb4117
#
_cell.length_a   1.000
_cell.length_b   1.000
_cell.length_c   1.000
_cell.angle_alpha   90.00
_cell.angle_beta   90.00
_cell.angle_gamma   90.00
#
_symmetry.space_group_name_H-M   'P 1'
#
loop_
_entity.id
_entity.type
_entity.pdbx_description
1 polymer ?
#
loop_
_entity_poly.entity_id
_entity_poly.type
_entity_poly.pdbx_seq_one_letter_code
_entity_poly.pdbx_strand_id
1 'polypeptide(L)'
;AGAGANLALAFDVVIASESAYFMQAFTRIGLMPDAGGTYTMPRTMGMAKAMGAALFADKITARQADDWGMIWEAVDDAKFAAHWKARAAHLANGPTAAFASVKTAIRGSWDNTLDDQLTLEAAEQGKCGRTRDFKEGVLAFAEKRAADFEGR
;
A
#
# COMPACT_ATOMS: atom_id res chain seq x y z
N ALA A 1 -12.19 -6.12 -11.32
CA ALA A 1 -13.59 -5.96 -10.93
C ALA A 1 -13.96 -7.00 -9.88
N GLY A 2 -14.97 -6.73 -9.05
CA GLY A 2 -15.45 -7.63 -8.00
C GLY A 2 -14.34 -8.04 -7.03
N ALA A 3 -14.30 -9.33 -6.65
CA ALA A 3 -13.30 -9.89 -5.74
C ALA A 3 -11.85 -9.62 -6.21
N GLY A 4 -11.59 -9.65 -7.52
CA GLY A 4 -10.26 -9.34 -8.05
C GLY A 4 -9.82 -7.90 -7.78
N ALA A 5 -10.74 -6.92 -7.81
CA ALA A 5 -10.44 -5.55 -7.40
C ALA A 5 -10.11 -5.49 -5.90
N ASN A 6 -10.88 -6.18 -5.07
CA ASN A 6 -10.66 -6.21 -3.62
C ASN A 6 -9.36 -6.92 -3.23
N LEU A 7 -9.01 -8.01 -3.94
CA LEU A 7 -7.69 -8.65 -3.79
C LEU A 7 -6.54 -7.71 -4.15
N ALA A 8 -6.66 -6.93 -5.23
CA ALA A 8 -5.64 -5.93 -5.57
C ALA A 8 -5.48 -4.89 -4.45
N LEU A 9 -6.58 -4.43 -3.85
CA LEU A 9 -6.56 -3.46 -2.75
C LEU A 9 -6.06 -4.03 -1.41
N ALA A 10 -5.89 -5.34 -1.30
CA ALA A 10 -5.29 -5.97 -0.11
C ALA A 10 -3.76 -5.90 -0.09
N PHE A 11 -3.12 -5.53 -1.20
CA PHE A 11 -1.67 -5.33 -1.27
C PHE A 11 -1.25 -3.98 -0.68
N ASP A 12 0.01 -3.88 -0.26
CA ASP A 12 0.53 -2.68 0.44
C ASP A 12 0.67 -1.47 -0.50
N VAL A 13 1.08 -1.71 -1.75
CA VAL A 13 1.24 -0.69 -2.79
C VAL A 13 0.59 -1.16 -4.07
N VAL A 14 -0.38 -0.43 -4.54
CA VAL A 14 -1.11 -0.74 -5.77
C VAL A 14 -0.79 0.31 -6.82
N ILE A 15 -0.22 -0.12 -7.94
CA ILE A 15 0.07 0.71 -9.11
C ILE A 15 -0.81 0.23 -10.24
N ALA A 16 -1.59 1.13 -10.83
CA ALA A 16 -2.47 0.81 -11.95
C ALA A 16 -2.01 1.48 -13.25
N SER A 17 -2.21 0.79 -14.38
CA SER A 17 -2.12 1.43 -15.69
C SER A 17 -3.34 2.35 -15.88
N GLU A 18 -3.21 3.47 -16.58
CA GLU A 18 -4.29 4.44 -16.77
C GLU A 18 -5.52 3.85 -17.45
N SER A 19 -5.35 2.86 -18.33
CA SER A 19 -6.45 2.15 -18.97
C SER A 19 -7.19 1.18 -18.05
N ALA A 20 -6.65 0.88 -16.87
CA ALA A 20 -7.29 0.01 -15.90
C ALA A 20 -8.48 0.71 -15.21
N TYR A 21 -9.37 -0.11 -14.65
CA TYR A 21 -10.47 0.37 -13.81
C TYR A 21 -10.76 -0.58 -12.67
N PHE A 22 -11.35 -0.06 -11.60
CA PHE A 22 -11.90 -0.81 -10.50
C PHE A 22 -13.42 -0.76 -10.55
N MET A 23 -14.10 -1.80 -10.09
CA MET A 23 -15.57 -1.82 -10.03
C MET A 23 -16.04 -2.84 -8.99
N GLN A 24 -16.95 -2.41 -8.12
CA GLN A 24 -17.61 -3.25 -7.12
C GLN A 24 -18.91 -3.83 -7.74
N ALA A 25 -18.76 -4.80 -8.66
CA ALA A 25 -19.87 -5.29 -9.48
C ALA A 25 -20.94 -6.12 -8.72
N PHE A 26 -20.75 -6.34 -7.42
CA PHE A 26 -21.57 -7.26 -6.62
C PHE A 26 -23.05 -6.90 -6.56
N THR A 27 -23.38 -5.63 -6.33
CA THR A 27 -24.78 -5.17 -6.23
C THR A 27 -25.55 -5.32 -7.53
N ARG A 28 -24.87 -5.39 -8.68
CA ARG A 28 -25.50 -5.65 -9.99
C ARG A 28 -26.15 -7.04 -10.08
N ILE A 29 -25.74 -7.96 -9.22
CA ILE A 29 -26.28 -9.33 -9.15
C ILE A 29 -26.87 -9.67 -7.77
N GLY A 30 -27.18 -8.63 -6.98
CA GLY A 30 -27.81 -8.80 -5.66
C GLY A 30 -26.87 -9.28 -4.55
N LEU A 31 -25.55 -9.20 -4.74
CA LEU A 31 -24.55 -9.53 -3.73
C LEU A 31 -23.95 -8.25 -3.10
N MET A 32 -23.22 -8.40 -2.01
CA MET A 32 -22.42 -7.36 -1.39
C MET A 32 -20.92 -7.59 -1.67
N PRO A 33 -20.08 -6.55 -1.60
CA PRO A 33 -18.63 -6.71 -1.73
C PRO A 33 -18.06 -7.70 -0.70
N ASP A 34 -17.18 -8.60 -1.17
CA ASP A 34 -16.47 -9.60 -0.39
C ASP A 34 -14.93 -9.41 -0.46
N ALA A 35 -14.16 -10.46 -0.20
CA ALA A 35 -12.70 -10.47 -0.26
C ALA A 35 -12.03 -9.26 0.46
N GLY A 36 -12.62 -8.81 1.56
CA GLY A 36 -12.10 -7.69 2.36
C GLY A 36 -12.41 -6.29 1.80
N GLY A 37 -13.16 -6.17 0.71
CA GLY A 37 -13.46 -4.87 0.09
C GLY A 37 -14.17 -3.90 1.03
N THR A 38 -15.11 -4.38 1.86
CA THR A 38 -15.81 -3.54 2.84
C THR A 38 -14.90 -3.09 4.01
N TYR A 39 -13.77 -3.73 4.18
CA TYR A 39 -12.76 -3.35 5.18
C TYR A 39 -11.74 -2.35 4.58
N THR A 40 -11.21 -2.65 3.40
CA THR A 40 -10.12 -1.86 2.79
C THR A 40 -10.62 -0.54 2.21
N MET A 41 -11.71 -0.55 1.45
CA MET A 41 -12.20 0.66 0.75
C MET A 41 -12.45 1.85 1.68
N PRO A 42 -13.25 1.74 2.78
CA PRO A 42 -13.49 2.91 3.63
C PRO A 42 -12.23 3.43 4.32
N ARG A 43 -11.22 2.57 4.52
CA ARG A 43 -9.95 2.94 5.12
C ARG A 43 -9.01 3.66 4.16
N THR A 44 -9.10 3.37 2.88
CA THR A 44 -8.25 3.99 1.85
C THR A 44 -8.87 5.25 1.25
N MET A 45 -10.14 5.22 0.85
CA MET A 45 -10.79 6.33 0.14
C MET A 45 -11.92 7.03 0.93
N GLY A 46 -12.09 6.65 2.19
CA GLY A 46 -13.12 7.20 3.08
C GLY A 46 -14.52 6.63 2.83
N MET A 47 -15.40 6.80 3.83
CA MET A 47 -16.72 6.17 3.88
C MET A 47 -17.60 6.57 2.69
N ALA A 48 -17.64 7.85 2.32
CA ALA A 48 -18.52 8.33 1.26
C ALA A 48 -18.22 7.72 -0.10
N LYS A 49 -16.93 7.65 -0.47
CA LYS A 49 -16.49 7.03 -1.74
C LYS A 49 -16.69 5.52 -1.72
N ALA A 50 -16.40 4.87 -0.60
CA ALA A 50 -16.62 3.43 -0.43
C ALA A 50 -18.10 3.05 -0.59
N MET A 51 -19.01 3.80 0.02
CA MET A 51 -20.45 3.61 -0.13
C MET A 51 -20.91 3.81 -1.58
N GLY A 52 -20.51 4.90 -2.23
CA GLY A 52 -20.84 5.15 -3.63
C GLY A 52 -20.33 4.04 -4.56
N ALA A 53 -19.08 3.63 -4.41
CA ALA A 53 -18.48 2.55 -5.20
C ALA A 53 -19.23 1.22 -5.05
N ALA A 54 -19.61 0.88 -3.81
CA ALA A 54 -20.30 -0.38 -3.51
C ALA A 54 -21.77 -0.38 -3.97
N LEU A 55 -22.50 0.72 -3.74
CA LEU A 55 -23.94 0.78 -4.01
C LEU A 55 -24.26 1.00 -5.48
N PHE A 56 -23.55 1.88 -6.17
CA PHE A 56 -23.78 2.18 -7.59
C PHE A 56 -23.07 1.23 -8.53
N ALA A 57 -21.99 0.58 -8.07
CA ALA A 57 -21.20 -0.36 -8.86
C ALA A 57 -20.70 0.25 -10.19
N ASP A 58 -20.42 1.55 -10.20
CA ASP A 58 -19.85 2.24 -11.36
C ASP A 58 -18.37 1.91 -11.53
N LYS A 59 -17.87 2.10 -12.76
CA LYS A 59 -16.44 2.02 -13.03
C LYS A 59 -15.73 3.20 -12.37
N ILE A 60 -14.68 2.90 -11.63
CA ILE A 60 -13.74 3.86 -11.06
C ILE A 60 -12.49 3.78 -11.93
N THR A 61 -12.15 4.82 -12.67
CA THR A 61 -10.93 4.84 -13.48
C THR A 61 -9.67 4.78 -12.59
N ALA A 62 -8.53 4.37 -13.14
CA ALA A 62 -7.28 4.35 -12.40
C ALA A 62 -6.92 5.73 -11.83
N ARG A 63 -7.15 6.81 -12.58
CA ARG A 63 -6.95 8.18 -12.11
C ARG A 63 -7.86 8.54 -10.94
N GLN A 64 -9.15 8.20 -11.02
CA GLN A 64 -10.06 8.42 -9.89
C GLN A 64 -9.65 7.62 -8.66
N ALA A 65 -9.18 6.38 -8.84
CA ALA A 65 -8.70 5.55 -7.75
C ALA A 65 -7.46 6.15 -7.05
N ASP A 66 -6.56 6.74 -7.82
CA ASP A 66 -5.40 7.50 -7.36
C ASP A 66 -5.85 8.77 -6.59
N ASP A 67 -6.64 9.63 -7.23
CA ASP A 67 -7.17 10.88 -6.65
C ASP A 67 -7.94 10.65 -5.33
N TRP A 68 -8.59 9.49 -5.18
CA TRP A 68 -9.35 9.15 -3.97
C TRP A 68 -8.49 8.49 -2.88
N GLY A 69 -7.23 8.22 -3.14
CA GLY A 69 -6.35 7.49 -2.23
C GLY A 69 -6.66 5.99 -2.13
N MET A 70 -7.40 5.45 -3.10
CA MET A 70 -7.73 4.03 -3.19
C MET A 70 -6.52 3.19 -3.56
N ILE A 71 -5.63 3.74 -4.39
CA ILE A 71 -4.37 3.14 -4.83
C ILE A 71 -3.21 4.11 -4.63
N TRP A 72 -1.98 3.62 -4.79
CA TRP A 72 -0.79 4.45 -4.66
C TRP A 72 -0.61 5.41 -5.83
N GLU A 73 -0.70 4.93 -7.06
CA GLU A 73 -0.54 5.74 -8.27
C GLU A 73 -1.16 5.11 -9.52
N ALA A 74 -1.59 5.96 -10.45
CA ALA A 74 -1.97 5.61 -11.81
C ALA A 74 -0.89 6.07 -12.80
N VAL A 75 -0.44 5.19 -13.68
CA VAL A 75 0.69 5.41 -14.59
C VAL A 75 0.26 5.20 -16.04
N ASP A 76 0.73 6.06 -16.93
CA ASP A 76 0.56 5.93 -18.38
C ASP A 76 0.91 4.51 -18.87
N ASP A 77 0.07 3.96 -19.73
CA ASP A 77 0.18 2.57 -20.19
C ASP A 77 1.54 2.26 -20.83
N ALA A 78 2.09 3.21 -21.59
CA ALA A 78 3.38 3.02 -22.24
C ALA A 78 4.55 2.96 -21.25
N LYS A 79 4.39 3.55 -20.07
CA LYS A 79 5.41 3.60 -19.01
C LYS A 79 5.20 2.54 -17.94
N PHE A 80 4.00 1.96 -17.86
CA PHE A 80 3.57 1.11 -16.76
C PHE A 80 4.54 -0.04 -16.46
N ALA A 81 4.93 -0.81 -17.49
CA ALA A 81 5.79 -1.98 -17.31
C ALA A 81 7.19 -1.63 -16.76
N ALA A 82 7.79 -0.56 -17.23
CA ALA A 82 9.10 -0.10 -16.76
C ALA A 82 8.99 0.49 -15.34
N HIS A 83 7.92 1.24 -15.07
CA HIS A 83 7.70 1.94 -13.82
C HIS A 83 7.51 0.96 -12.65
N TRP A 84 6.54 0.02 -12.74
CA TRP A 84 6.32 -0.92 -11.62
C TRP A 84 7.52 -1.83 -11.37
N LYS A 85 8.28 -2.23 -12.42
CA LYS A 85 9.52 -3.00 -12.26
C LYS A 85 10.58 -2.22 -11.48
N ALA A 86 10.74 -0.94 -11.79
CA ALA A 86 11.68 -0.07 -11.06
C ALA A 86 11.27 0.11 -9.59
N ARG A 87 9.96 0.28 -9.31
CA ARG A 87 9.44 0.36 -7.95
C ARG A 87 9.65 -0.95 -7.18
N ALA A 88 9.37 -2.09 -7.81
CA ALA A 88 9.59 -3.41 -7.21
C ALA A 88 11.08 -3.66 -6.92
N ALA A 89 11.97 -3.30 -7.86
CA ALA A 89 13.41 -3.41 -7.67
C ALA A 89 13.89 -2.50 -6.51
N HIS A 90 13.37 -1.28 -6.40
CA HIS A 90 13.66 -0.39 -5.28
C HIS A 90 13.31 -1.04 -3.94
N LEU A 91 12.14 -1.66 -3.82
CA LEU A 91 11.74 -2.35 -2.60
C LEU A 91 12.57 -3.62 -2.35
N ALA A 92 12.89 -4.38 -3.40
CA ALA A 92 13.66 -5.61 -3.27
C ALA A 92 15.11 -5.37 -2.82
N ASN A 93 15.69 -4.22 -3.23
CA ASN A 93 17.06 -3.83 -2.87
C ASN A 93 17.12 -2.88 -1.65
N GLY A 94 15.98 -2.61 -1.04
CA GLY A 94 15.89 -1.75 0.14
C GLY A 94 16.05 -2.50 1.47
N PRO A 95 15.96 -1.79 2.60
CA PRO A 95 16.10 -2.37 3.93
C PRO A 95 14.84 -3.16 4.31
N THR A 96 14.70 -4.38 3.81
CA THR A 96 13.46 -5.18 3.90
C THR A 96 13.04 -5.49 5.33
N ALA A 97 13.98 -5.57 6.28
CA ALA A 97 13.65 -5.68 7.71
C ALA A 97 12.90 -4.43 8.21
N ALA A 98 13.33 -3.22 7.80
CA ALA A 98 12.62 -1.98 8.13
C ALA A 98 11.25 -1.92 7.43
N PHE A 99 11.14 -2.35 6.18
CA PHE A 99 9.84 -2.42 5.49
C PHE A 99 8.85 -3.35 6.20
N ALA A 100 9.31 -4.47 6.75
CA ALA A 100 8.46 -5.36 7.55
C ALA A 100 7.93 -4.66 8.81
N SER A 101 8.79 -3.91 9.52
CA SER A 101 8.41 -3.11 10.70
C SER A 101 7.41 -2.01 10.33
N VAL A 102 7.62 -1.29 9.22
CA VAL A 102 6.69 -0.27 8.70
C VAL A 102 5.31 -0.88 8.44
N LYS A 103 5.25 -2.05 7.77
CA LYS A 103 3.98 -2.74 7.50
C LYS A 103 3.27 -3.13 8.80
N THR A 104 4.00 -3.65 9.77
CA THR A 104 3.45 -4.02 11.09
C THR A 104 2.86 -2.79 11.78
N ALA A 105 3.58 -1.69 11.84
CA ALA A 105 3.14 -0.48 12.51
C ALA A 105 1.92 0.17 11.81
N ILE A 106 1.98 0.36 10.49
CA ILE A 106 0.88 0.98 9.73
C ILE A 106 -0.39 0.13 9.81
N ARG A 107 -0.31 -1.19 9.62
CA ARG A 107 -1.48 -2.07 9.69
C ARG A 107 -2.10 -2.13 11.09
N GLY A 108 -1.29 -2.06 12.14
CA GLY A 108 -1.77 -2.04 13.52
C GLY A 108 -2.43 -0.72 13.94
N SER A 109 -2.14 0.39 13.23
CA SER A 109 -2.55 1.74 13.66
C SER A 109 -4.07 1.95 13.74
N TRP A 110 -4.86 1.16 13.01
CA TRP A 110 -6.33 1.26 13.04
C TRP A 110 -6.98 0.63 14.26
N ASP A 111 -6.27 -0.26 14.96
CA ASP A 111 -6.78 -1.01 16.10
C ASP A 111 -6.13 -0.56 17.41
N ASN A 112 -5.03 0.18 17.36
CA ASN A 112 -4.26 0.64 18.51
C ASN A 112 -4.77 2.01 19.01
N THR A 113 -4.66 2.21 20.33
CA THR A 113 -4.66 3.56 20.90
C THR A 113 -3.34 4.27 20.52
N LEU A 114 -3.26 5.60 20.71
CA LEU A 114 -2.01 6.33 20.46
C LEU A 114 -0.86 5.79 21.34
N ASP A 115 -1.13 5.49 22.60
CA ASP A 115 -0.12 4.98 23.54
C ASP A 115 0.39 3.60 23.13
N ASP A 116 -0.51 2.71 22.71
CA ASP A 116 -0.16 1.39 22.19
C ASP A 116 0.64 1.51 20.89
N GLN A 117 0.25 2.44 20.02
CA GLN A 117 0.96 2.69 18.76
C GLN A 117 2.38 3.19 19.00
N LEU A 118 2.57 4.17 19.89
CA LEU A 118 3.89 4.68 20.26
C LEU A 118 4.77 3.59 20.89
N THR A 119 4.17 2.71 21.69
CA THR A 119 4.87 1.55 22.27
C THR A 119 5.31 0.57 21.18
N LEU A 120 4.43 0.27 20.22
CA LEU A 120 4.74 -0.57 19.07
C LEU A 120 5.86 0.06 18.22
N GLU A 121 5.77 1.35 17.92
CA GLU A 121 6.80 2.07 17.14
C GLU A 121 8.16 2.02 17.83
N ALA A 122 8.22 2.24 19.15
CA ALA A 122 9.46 2.14 19.91
C ALA A 122 10.08 0.74 19.84
N ALA A 123 9.25 -0.31 19.92
CA ALA A 123 9.70 -1.69 19.81
C ALA A 123 10.24 -2.01 18.41
N GLU A 124 9.50 -1.64 17.36
CA GLU A 124 9.89 -1.87 15.96
C GLU A 124 11.13 -1.05 15.58
N GLN A 125 11.21 0.22 16.01
CA GLN A 125 12.38 1.06 15.82
C GLN A 125 13.63 0.48 16.51
N GLY A 126 13.44 -0.07 17.73
CA GLY A 126 14.51 -0.78 18.44
C GLY A 126 14.99 -2.03 17.70
N LYS A 127 14.12 -2.76 16.98
CA LYS A 127 14.52 -3.86 16.10
C LYS A 127 15.35 -3.36 14.92
N CYS A 128 14.85 -2.34 14.20
CA CYS A 128 15.53 -1.73 13.07
C CYS A 128 16.91 -1.21 13.44
N GLY A 129 17.05 -0.53 14.59
CA GLY A 129 18.32 0.01 15.08
C GLY A 129 19.42 -1.02 15.38
N ARG A 130 19.06 -2.30 15.45
CA ARG A 130 20.01 -3.42 15.64
C ARG A 130 20.43 -4.10 14.34
N THR A 131 19.86 -3.72 13.20
CA THR A 131 20.14 -4.31 11.90
C THR A 131 21.49 -3.84 11.35
N ARG A 132 22.04 -4.62 10.44
CA ARG A 132 23.21 -4.20 9.62
C ARG A 132 22.83 -3.07 8.69
N ASP A 133 21.60 -3.10 8.16
CA ASP A 133 21.06 -2.07 7.26
C ASP A 133 21.00 -0.71 7.92
N PHE A 134 20.65 -0.63 9.21
CA PHE A 134 20.69 0.65 9.94
C PHE A 134 22.12 1.23 10.00
N LYS A 135 23.11 0.39 10.30
CA LYS A 135 24.51 0.83 10.32
C LYS A 135 24.98 1.27 8.95
N GLU A 136 24.69 0.50 7.92
CA GLU A 136 24.99 0.82 6.54
C GLU A 136 24.32 2.14 6.11
N GLY A 137 23.05 2.32 6.41
CA GLY A 137 22.32 3.54 6.09
C GLY A 137 22.93 4.79 6.72
N VAL A 138 23.35 4.70 8.01
CA VAL A 138 24.03 5.81 8.71
C VAL A 138 25.38 6.12 8.07
N LEU A 139 26.17 5.10 7.75
CA LEU A 139 27.49 5.28 7.11
C LEU A 139 27.35 5.85 5.71
N ALA A 140 26.48 5.29 4.90
CA ALA A 140 26.23 5.76 3.53
C ALA A 140 25.77 7.23 3.51
N PHE A 141 24.90 7.61 4.45
CA PHE A 141 24.46 9.00 4.60
C PHE A 141 25.64 9.93 4.94
N ALA A 142 26.49 9.56 5.91
CA ALA A 142 27.65 10.36 6.31
C ALA A 142 28.67 10.49 5.16
N GLU A 143 28.86 9.42 4.38
CA GLU A 143 29.78 9.35 3.25
C GLU A 143 29.18 9.89 1.93
N LYS A 144 27.91 10.30 1.92
CA LYS A 144 27.16 10.81 0.75
C LYS A 144 27.18 9.83 -0.44
N ARG A 145 27.07 8.56 -0.19
CA ARG A 145 26.94 7.48 -1.19
C ARG A 145 25.61 6.76 -1.09
N ALA A 146 25.30 5.96 -2.10
CA ALA A 146 24.17 5.05 -2.01
C ALA A 146 24.44 3.97 -0.94
N ALA A 147 23.38 3.60 -0.20
CA ALA A 147 23.44 2.49 0.74
C ALA A 147 23.29 1.16 0.00
N ASP A 148 23.96 0.11 0.51
CA ASP A 148 23.86 -1.26 0.00
C ASP A 148 23.22 -2.14 1.09
N PHE A 149 21.90 -2.30 1.01
CA PHE A 149 21.11 -3.01 2.02
C PHE A 149 21.09 -4.52 1.78
N GLU A 150 21.14 -5.30 2.86
CA GLU A 150 21.11 -6.76 2.84
C GLU A 150 19.77 -7.33 3.40
N GLY A 151 18.89 -6.51 3.92
CA GLY A 151 17.62 -6.91 4.53
C GLY A 151 17.73 -7.47 5.95
N ARG A 152 18.81 -7.18 6.66
CA ARG A 152 19.11 -7.75 7.99
C ARG A 152 19.87 -6.81 8.92
#